data_f6232927302d9749c1701085aa3cce1e
#
_entry.id   f6232927302d9749c1701085aa3cce1e
#
_cell.length_a   1.000
_cell.length_b   1.000
_cell.length_c   1.000
_cell.angle_alpha   90.00
_cell.angle_beta   90.00
_cell.angle_gamma   90.00
#
_symmetry.space_group_name_H-M   'P 1'
#
loop_
_entity.id
_entity.type
_entity.pdbx_description
1 polymer ?
#
loop_
_entity_poly.entity_id
_entity_poly.type
_entity_poly.pdbx_seq_one_letter_code
_entity_poly.pdbx_strand_id
1 'polypeptide(L)'
;MCIRDRLKLYYKVGLGTIPYGINQEKVRKEKVIVSLTSYGRRVGEILPFTVISLLRQTYKPDLVLLWLDDEHWNDGNLPFILKRLKKKGLTIRYCKDIKSYKKLIPTLEVYPDDLIITCDDDFFYRRNMVERLVAEYHKDPSHVYTYRAHRVSFNNDGILRPYNDWEMEISGVGGRFVFPTGCGGCLYKRSLLHKDICREDLFMRLAPKADDVWFYFMEVLHGTECVVLPDKGYVYIPLDVFYQYIHKEASLSATNCKESQNDPQIRAVMDYYHLMGSDLIGC
;
A
#
# COMPACT_ATOMS: atom_id res chain seq x y z
N MET A 1 -28.23 10.97 1.74
CA MET A 1 -27.02 11.16 2.54
C MET A 1 -25.89 10.38 1.87
N CYS A 2 -24.91 11.06 1.34
CA CYS A 2 -23.77 10.50 0.62
C CYS A 2 -22.94 9.62 1.59
N ILE A 3 -22.21 8.62 1.08
CA ILE A 3 -21.32 7.76 1.90
C ILE A 3 -20.39 8.60 2.78
N ARG A 4 -19.90 9.73 2.25
CA ARG A 4 -19.08 10.69 2.97
C ARG A 4 -19.80 11.33 4.17
N ASP A 5 -21.08 11.67 4.04
CA ASP A 5 -21.85 12.28 5.14
C ASP A 5 -22.14 11.25 6.22
N ARG A 6 -22.37 9.98 5.82
CA ARG A 6 -22.47 8.85 6.75
C ARG A 6 -21.15 8.60 7.48
N LEU A 7 -20.01 8.65 6.78
CA LEU A 7 -18.70 8.52 7.38
C LEU A 7 -18.38 9.70 8.30
N LYS A 8 -18.72 10.94 7.91
CA LYS A 8 -18.56 12.13 8.77
C LYS A 8 -19.45 12.06 10.02
N LEU A 9 -20.68 11.61 9.89
CA LEU A 9 -21.59 11.42 11.02
C LEU A 9 -21.09 10.30 11.93
N TYR A 10 -20.69 9.18 11.34
CA TYR A 10 -20.05 8.05 12.00
C TYR A 10 -18.77 8.48 12.75
N TYR A 11 -18.01 9.38 12.15
CA TYR A 11 -16.82 10.00 12.71
C TYR A 11 -17.13 10.89 13.92
N LYS A 12 -18.15 11.76 13.82
CA LYS A 12 -18.53 12.64 14.93
C LYS A 12 -19.10 11.87 16.13
N VAL A 13 -19.86 10.83 15.86
CA VAL A 13 -20.54 10.01 16.89
C VAL A 13 -19.66 8.84 17.34
N GLY A 14 -18.84 8.27 16.46
CA GLY A 14 -18.18 6.99 16.63
C GLY A 14 -16.78 7.03 17.26
N LEU A 15 -16.14 8.18 17.41
CA LEU A 15 -14.78 8.26 17.97
C LEU A 15 -14.69 7.72 19.42
N GLY A 16 -15.77 7.88 20.19
CA GLY A 16 -15.87 7.30 21.53
C GLY A 16 -15.97 5.78 21.54
N THR A 17 -16.48 5.19 20.46
CA THR A 17 -16.74 3.74 20.31
C THR A 17 -15.65 2.99 19.54
N ILE A 18 -14.57 3.67 19.09
CA ILE A 18 -13.45 2.99 18.46
C ILE A 18 -12.70 2.23 19.55
N PRO A 19 -12.66 0.88 19.49
CA PRO A 19 -11.88 0.11 20.43
C PRO A 19 -10.40 0.44 20.27
N TYR A 20 -9.59 0.05 21.22
CA TYR A 20 -8.14 0.07 21.04
C TYR A 20 -7.78 -0.86 19.88
N GLY A 21 -7.05 -0.35 18.89
CA GLY A 21 -7.01 -0.92 17.57
C GLY A 21 -5.86 -1.87 17.28
N ILE A 22 -4.90 -1.99 18.20
CA ILE A 22 -3.73 -2.86 18.05
C ILE A 22 -3.73 -4.00 19.07
N ASN A 23 -2.90 -5.01 18.80
CA ASN A 23 -2.72 -6.17 19.68
C ASN A 23 -2.10 -5.75 21.03
N GLN A 24 -2.68 -6.22 22.11
CA GLN A 24 -2.21 -5.98 23.48
C GLN A 24 -1.93 -7.29 24.24
N GLU A 25 -2.39 -8.42 23.72
CA GLU A 25 -2.48 -9.65 24.50
C GLU A 25 -1.40 -10.68 24.15
N LYS A 26 -0.80 -10.59 22.96
CA LYS A 26 0.14 -11.62 22.46
C LYS A 26 1.44 -11.01 21.96
N VAL A 27 2.54 -11.44 22.53
CA VAL A 27 3.85 -11.23 21.90
C VAL A 27 3.95 -12.22 20.73
N ARG A 28 4.00 -11.71 19.52
CA ARG A 28 4.18 -12.52 18.31
C ARG A 28 5.67 -12.60 18.00
N LYS A 29 6.09 -13.74 17.48
CA LYS A 29 7.46 -13.92 16.97
C LYS A 29 7.74 -12.98 15.81
N GLU A 30 6.76 -12.84 14.95
CA GLU A 30 6.69 -11.94 13.80
C GLU A 30 5.55 -10.96 14.02
N LYS A 31 5.83 -9.67 14.13
CA LYS A 31 4.77 -8.65 14.23
C LYS A 31 4.05 -8.48 12.93
N VAL A 32 2.79 -8.08 13.00
CA VAL A 32 2.00 -7.64 11.87
C VAL A 32 1.85 -6.13 11.95
N ILE A 33 2.43 -5.42 11.00
CA ILE A 33 2.47 -3.96 10.95
C ILE A 33 1.67 -3.50 9.75
N VAL A 34 0.61 -2.73 10.00
CA VAL A 34 -0.07 -2.01 8.92
C VAL A 34 0.59 -0.65 8.76
N SER A 35 1.13 -0.37 7.60
CA SER A 35 1.92 0.84 7.32
C SER A 35 1.32 1.66 6.19
N LEU A 36 1.24 2.96 6.40
CA LEU A 36 0.72 3.91 5.43
C LEU A 36 1.45 5.25 5.50
N THR A 37 1.26 6.06 4.47
CA THR A 37 1.71 7.45 4.41
C THR A 37 0.60 8.35 3.91
N SER A 38 0.73 9.65 4.13
CA SER A 38 -0.18 10.67 3.62
C SER A 38 0.55 11.99 3.43
N TYR A 39 -0.09 12.95 2.78
CA TYR A 39 0.48 14.27 2.51
C TYR A 39 -0.58 15.38 2.47
N GLY A 40 -0.16 16.62 2.62
CA GLY A 40 -0.99 17.81 2.46
C GLY A 40 -2.28 17.77 3.30
N ARG A 41 -3.37 18.25 2.72
CA ARG A 41 -4.69 18.29 3.38
C ARG A 41 -5.28 16.93 3.69
N ARG A 42 -4.89 15.89 2.94
CA ARG A 42 -5.38 14.52 3.12
C ARG A 42 -5.12 14.01 4.54
N VAL A 43 -4.02 14.45 5.16
CA VAL A 43 -3.62 14.09 6.54
C VAL A 43 -4.71 14.42 7.57
N GLY A 44 -5.45 15.51 7.37
CA GLY A 44 -6.55 15.90 8.29
C GLY A 44 -7.95 15.56 7.80
N GLU A 45 -8.15 15.38 6.49
CA GLU A 45 -9.48 15.34 5.88
C GLU A 45 -9.92 13.94 5.43
N ILE A 46 -8.99 13.10 4.93
CA ILE A 46 -9.29 11.77 4.38
C ILE A 46 -8.65 10.66 5.21
N LEU A 47 -7.36 10.75 5.45
CA LEU A 47 -6.58 9.77 6.21
C LEU A 47 -7.23 9.29 7.52
N PRO A 48 -7.88 10.16 8.34
CA PRO A 48 -8.51 9.71 9.57
C PRO A 48 -9.54 8.58 9.37
N PHE A 49 -10.27 8.57 8.26
CA PHE A 49 -11.26 7.52 7.97
C PHE A 49 -10.58 6.20 7.63
N THR A 50 -9.50 6.27 6.86
CA THR A 50 -8.65 5.10 6.57
C THR A 50 -8.11 4.51 7.87
N VAL A 51 -7.47 5.33 8.70
CA VAL A 51 -6.93 4.89 10.00
C VAL A 51 -8.01 4.26 10.89
N ILE A 52 -9.21 4.84 10.95
CA ILE A 52 -10.33 4.25 11.70
C ILE A 52 -10.67 2.85 11.17
N SER A 53 -10.66 2.63 9.87
CA SER A 53 -10.93 1.31 9.30
C SER A 53 -9.85 0.29 9.66
N LEU A 54 -8.59 0.73 9.69
CA LEU A 54 -7.44 -0.10 10.06
C LEU A 54 -7.42 -0.43 11.56
N LEU A 55 -7.79 0.49 12.43
CA LEU A 55 -7.94 0.24 13.87
C LEU A 55 -9.13 -0.68 14.22
N ARG A 56 -10.03 -0.94 13.26
CA ARG A 56 -11.20 -1.80 13.41
C ARG A 56 -11.03 -3.20 12.83
N GLN A 57 -9.83 -3.56 12.41
CA GLN A 57 -9.58 -4.90 11.88
C GLN A 57 -9.93 -6.00 12.90
N THR A 58 -10.45 -7.14 12.42
CA THR A 58 -10.76 -8.32 13.25
C THR A 58 -9.48 -8.93 13.79
N TYR A 59 -8.48 -9.11 12.94
CA TYR A 59 -7.13 -9.43 13.35
C TYR A 59 -6.39 -8.13 13.73
N LYS A 60 -6.13 -7.95 15.02
CA LYS A 60 -5.45 -6.76 15.51
C LYS A 60 -3.98 -6.78 15.10
N PRO A 61 -3.51 -5.82 14.27
CA PRO A 61 -2.08 -5.69 13.99
C PRO A 61 -1.31 -5.31 15.27
N ASP A 62 -0.03 -5.54 15.28
CA ASP A 62 0.83 -5.12 16.41
C ASP A 62 1.13 -3.62 16.35
N LEU A 63 1.13 -3.04 15.14
CA LEU A 63 1.22 -1.61 14.91
C LEU A 63 0.30 -1.19 13.76
N VAL A 64 -0.32 -0.02 13.89
CA VAL A 64 -0.83 0.79 12.77
C VAL A 64 0.07 2.01 12.69
N LEU A 65 0.94 2.06 11.68
CA LEU A 65 2.06 2.98 11.57
C LEU A 65 1.83 3.97 10.42
N LEU A 66 1.75 5.24 10.75
CA LEU A 66 1.67 6.34 9.80
C LEU A 66 3.04 7.03 9.69
N TRP A 67 3.59 7.08 8.50
CA TRP A 67 4.78 7.86 8.17
C TRP A 67 4.36 9.19 7.54
N LEU A 68 4.85 10.28 8.11
CA LEU A 68 4.72 11.63 7.57
C LEU A 68 6.12 12.20 7.26
N ASP A 69 6.19 13.10 6.31
CA ASP A 69 7.44 13.82 6.07
C ASP A 69 7.75 14.78 7.23
N ASP A 70 9.03 14.88 7.59
CA ASP A 70 9.52 15.68 8.71
C ASP A 70 9.71 17.18 8.37
N GLU A 71 9.59 17.53 7.09
CA GLU A 71 9.66 18.92 6.63
C GLU A 71 8.36 19.66 6.94
N HIS A 72 7.21 19.01 6.77
CA HIS A 72 5.89 19.65 6.93
C HIS A 72 5.20 19.25 8.24
N TRP A 73 5.56 18.11 8.86
CA TRP A 73 4.82 17.54 9.98
C TRP A 73 5.69 17.29 11.20
N ASN A 74 5.13 17.55 12.38
CA ASN A 74 5.68 17.20 13.69
C ASN A 74 4.54 17.09 14.72
N ASP A 75 4.84 16.62 15.93
CA ASP A 75 3.81 16.43 16.97
C ASP A 75 3.05 17.72 17.34
N GLY A 76 3.65 18.89 17.12
CA GLY A 76 3.02 20.20 17.41
C GLY A 76 1.87 20.51 16.45
N ASN A 77 2.07 20.30 15.15
CA ASN A 77 1.13 20.70 14.11
C ASN A 77 0.19 19.58 13.62
N LEU A 78 0.25 18.39 14.22
CA LEU A 78 -0.67 17.29 13.89
C LEU A 78 -2.14 17.71 14.05
N PRO A 79 -3.02 17.35 13.09
CA PRO A 79 -4.46 17.52 13.25
C PRO A 79 -4.97 16.88 14.55
N PHE A 80 -5.86 17.59 15.24
CA PHE A 80 -6.42 17.12 16.53
C PHE A 80 -6.94 15.70 16.49
N ILE A 81 -7.51 15.31 15.37
CA ILE A 81 -8.04 13.96 15.17
C ILE A 81 -6.96 12.88 15.21
N LEU A 82 -5.81 13.12 14.59
CA LEU A 82 -4.70 12.16 14.65
C LEU A 82 -4.15 12.03 16.07
N LYS A 83 -4.10 13.14 16.83
CA LYS A 83 -3.77 13.10 18.26
C LYS A 83 -4.74 12.20 19.06
N ARG A 84 -6.03 12.21 18.71
CA ARG A 84 -7.03 11.28 19.30
C ARG A 84 -6.85 9.84 18.84
N LEU A 85 -6.51 9.60 17.58
CA LEU A 85 -6.28 8.27 17.04
C LEU A 85 -5.00 7.64 17.60
N LYS A 86 -3.97 8.44 17.94
CA LYS A 86 -2.79 7.94 18.71
C LYS A 86 -3.24 7.26 20.01
N LYS A 87 -4.23 7.80 20.72
CA LYS A 87 -4.78 7.19 21.95
C LYS A 87 -5.57 5.88 21.69
N LYS A 88 -5.82 5.55 20.41
CA LYS A 88 -6.53 4.35 19.98
C LYS A 88 -5.62 3.30 19.32
N GLY A 89 -4.30 3.56 19.28
CA GLY A 89 -3.31 2.63 18.78
C GLY A 89 -2.63 3.05 17.48
N LEU A 90 -2.91 4.27 16.95
CA LEU A 90 -2.13 4.81 15.84
C LEU A 90 -0.75 5.24 16.34
N THR A 91 0.30 4.73 15.69
CA THR A 91 1.67 5.21 15.85
C THR A 91 2.00 6.16 14.69
N ILE A 92 2.56 7.33 15.00
CA ILE A 92 3.00 8.29 13.97
C ILE A 92 4.51 8.42 14.08
N ARG A 93 5.20 8.33 12.95
CA ARG A 93 6.64 8.56 12.81
C ARG A 93 6.90 9.53 11.68
N TYR A 94 8.07 10.14 11.71
CA TYR A 94 8.49 11.15 10.74
C TYR A 94 9.76 10.65 10.04
N CYS A 95 9.87 10.98 8.75
CA CYS A 95 11.04 10.65 7.93
C CYS A 95 11.17 11.65 6.79
N LYS A 96 12.31 11.62 6.09
CA LYS A 96 12.53 12.36 4.85
C LYS A 96 11.40 12.10 3.86
N ASP A 97 11.03 13.12 3.08
CA ASP A 97 10.02 12.94 2.03
C ASP A 97 10.54 12.14 0.84
N ILE A 98 10.23 10.86 0.84
CA ILE A 98 10.42 9.93 -0.28
C ILE A 98 9.08 9.57 -0.94
N LYS A 99 8.11 10.49 -0.89
CA LYS A 99 6.76 10.35 -1.50
C LYS A 99 6.00 9.13 -0.97
N SER A 100 5.33 8.37 -1.89
CA SER A 100 4.56 7.16 -1.53
C SER A 100 5.42 6.01 -1.01
N TYR A 101 6.71 6.00 -1.28
CA TYR A 101 7.66 5.02 -0.72
C TYR A 101 7.71 4.99 0.80
N LYS A 102 7.34 6.09 1.47
CA LYS A 102 7.24 6.17 2.94
C LYS A 102 6.36 5.08 3.54
N LYS A 103 5.37 4.56 2.80
CA LYS A 103 4.50 3.50 3.32
C LYS A 103 5.21 2.16 3.54
N LEU A 104 6.33 1.88 2.85
CA LEU A 104 7.03 0.61 2.96
C LEU A 104 8.48 0.76 3.42
N ILE A 105 9.28 1.60 2.76
CA ILE A 105 10.74 1.65 2.91
C ILE A 105 11.19 1.87 4.36
N PRO A 106 10.80 2.94 5.06
CA PRO A 106 11.25 3.15 6.44
C PRO A 106 10.72 2.09 7.41
N THR A 107 9.60 1.43 7.08
CA THR A 107 9.10 0.32 7.89
C THR A 107 9.97 -0.93 7.73
N LEU A 108 10.41 -1.26 6.52
CA LEU A 108 11.35 -2.36 6.26
C LEU A 108 12.70 -2.16 6.94
N GLU A 109 13.18 -0.91 7.03
CA GLU A 109 14.44 -0.59 7.71
C GLU A 109 14.36 -0.77 9.23
N VAL A 110 13.23 -0.38 9.82
CA VAL A 110 13.04 -0.46 11.28
C VAL A 110 12.56 -1.84 11.74
N TYR A 111 11.85 -2.56 10.89
CA TYR A 111 11.21 -3.84 11.20
C TYR A 111 11.51 -4.89 10.10
N PRO A 112 12.77 -5.25 9.88
CA PRO A 112 13.18 -6.10 8.75
C PRO A 112 12.65 -7.54 8.81
N ASP A 113 12.34 -8.03 10.00
CA ASP A 113 11.90 -9.41 10.22
C ASP A 113 10.37 -9.55 10.33
N ASP A 114 9.65 -8.43 10.36
CA ASP A 114 8.21 -8.38 10.61
C ASP A 114 7.39 -8.39 9.30
N LEU A 115 6.11 -8.72 9.40
CA LEU A 115 5.16 -8.65 8.28
C LEU A 115 4.63 -7.22 8.14
N ILE A 116 4.72 -6.67 6.95
CA ILE A 116 4.29 -5.31 6.67
C ILE A 116 3.15 -5.34 5.66
N ILE A 117 2.00 -4.79 6.05
CA ILE A 117 0.86 -4.61 5.15
C ILE A 117 0.81 -3.13 4.80
N THR A 118 1.11 -2.80 3.53
CA THR A 118 0.99 -1.43 3.05
C THR A 118 -0.46 -1.10 2.71
N CYS A 119 -0.86 0.13 3.02
CA CYS A 119 -2.19 0.67 2.71
C CYS A 119 -2.06 2.10 2.17
N ASP A 120 -2.95 2.50 1.29
CA ASP A 120 -3.08 3.90 0.86
C ASP A 120 -3.99 4.68 1.82
N ASP A 121 -3.87 6.00 1.84
CA ASP A 121 -4.50 6.89 2.84
C ASP A 121 -5.94 7.29 2.49
N ASP A 122 -6.45 6.88 1.35
CA ASP A 122 -7.73 7.31 0.76
C ASP A 122 -8.76 6.19 0.57
N PHE A 123 -8.57 5.07 1.28
CA PHE A 123 -9.48 3.94 1.24
C PHE A 123 -10.03 3.58 2.62
N PHE A 124 -11.29 3.12 2.63
CA PHE A 124 -11.90 2.50 3.80
C PHE A 124 -11.80 0.98 3.64
N TYR A 125 -10.95 0.34 4.45
CA TYR A 125 -10.66 -1.08 4.37
C TYR A 125 -11.68 -1.94 5.12
N ARG A 126 -11.99 -3.12 4.55
CA ARG A 126 -12.87 -4.11 5.16
C ARG A 126 -12.24 -4.65 6.46
N ARG A 127 -13.09 -4.98 7.43
CA ARG A 127 -12.66 -5.37 8.78
C ARG A 127 -11.79 -6.65 8.86
N ASN A 128 -11.88 -7.53 7.88
CA ASN A 128 -11.13 -8.79 7.84
C ASN A 128 -9.97 -8.77 6.82
N MET A 129 -9.56 -7.61 6.34
CA MET A 129 -8.50 -7.48 5.34
C MET A 129 -7.16 -8.02 5.89
N VAL A 130 -6.74 -7.57 7.06
CA VAL A 130 -5.49 -8.01 7.71
C VAL A 130 -5.54 -9.50 8.03
N GLU A 131 -6.65 -9.99 8.60
CA GLU A 131 -6.84 -11.39 8.97
C GLU A 131 -6.61 -12.34 7.79
N ARG A 132 -7.17 -12.02 6.65
CA ARG A 132 -7.08 -12.88 5.47
C ARG A 132 -5.69 -12.82 4.82
N LEU A 133 -5.07 -11.65 4.71
CA LEU A 133 -3.69 -11.53 4.20
C LEU A 133 -2.73 -12.35 5.06
N VAL A 134 -2.83 -12.22 6.39
CA VAL A 134 -1.98 -12.96 7.33
C VAL A 134 -2.26 -14.45 7.27
N ALA A 135 -3.53 -14.85 7.12
CA ALA A 135 -3.91 -16.26 7.02
C ALA A 135 -3.35 -16.93 5.75
N GLU A 136 -3.38 -16.24 4.61
CA GLU A 136 -2.78 -16.76 3.37
C GLU A 136 -1.25 -16.82 3.48
N TYR A 137 -0.60 -15.78 4.01
CA TYR A 137 0.84 -15.81 4.23
C TYR A 137 1.28 -16.98 5.11
N HIS A 138 0.54 -17.30 6.18
CA HIS A 138 0.89 -18.45 7.04
C HIS A 138 0.68 -19.81 6.38
N LYS A 139 -0.12 -19.92 5.32
CA LYS A 139 -0.22 -21.15 4.53
C LYS A 139 0.99 -21.34 3.64
N ASP A 140 1.46 -20.26 3.03
CA ASP A 140 2.65 -20.25 2.21
C ASP A 140 3.42 -18.93 2.35
N PRO A 141 4.49 -18.88 3.14
CA PRO A 141 5.23 -17.66 3.43
C PRO A 141 6.22 -17.25 2.33
N SER A 142 6.21 -17.92 1.18
CA SER A 142 7.13 -17.66 0.07
C SER A 142 6.65 -16.56 -0.89
N HIS A 143 5.43 -16.05 -0.71
CA HIS A 143 4.77 -15.11 -1.62
C HIS A 143 4.47 -13.77 -0.99
N VAL A 144 4.36 -12.74 -1.84
CA VAL A 144 3.69 -11.48 -1.54
C VAL A 144 2.18 -11.68 -1.76
N TYR A 145 1.35 -11.12 -0.90
CA TYR A 145 -0.11 -11.26 -0.95
C TYR A 145 -0.79 -9.91 -1.10
N THR A 146 -1.77 -9.83 -1.99
CA THR A 146 -2.53 -8.60 -2.21
C THR A 146 -4.01 -8.89 -2.49
N TYR A 147 -4.84 -7.85 -2.40
CA TYR A 147 -6.23 -7.91 -2.84
C TYR A 147 -6.47 -7.27 -4.21
N ARG A 148 -5.52 -6.52 -4.72
CA ARG A 148 -5.66 -5.88 -6.02
C ARG A 148 -4.36 -5.96 -6.80
N ALA A 149 -4.46 -6.45 -8.02
CA ALA A 149 -3.35 -6.49 -8.95
C ALA A 149 -3.83 -6.40 -10.39
N HIS A 150 -2.89 -6.17 -11.28
CA HIS A 150 -3.07 -6.23 -12.73
C HIS A 150 -2.21 -7.34 -13.30
N ARG A 151 -2.59 -7.86 -14.47
CA ARG A 151 -1.79 -8.86 -15.18
C ARG A 151 -0.83 -8.17 -16.12
N VAL A 152 0.45 -8.28 -15.86
CA VAL A 152 1.50 -7.90 -16.83
C VAL A 152 1.25 -8.65 -18.13
N SER A 153 1.16 -7.94 -19.24
CA SER A 153 0.75 -8.48 -20.53
C SER A 153 1.77 -8.18 -21.62
N PHE A 154 1.92 -9.13 -22.56
CA PHE A 154 2.86 -9.08 -23.67
C PHE A 154 2.13 -9.17 -25.00
N ASN A 155 2.72 -8.68 -26.08
CA ASN A 155 2.28 -8.94 -27.43
C ASN A 155 2.77 -10.33 -27.90
N ASN A 156 2.42 -10.70 -29.12
CA ASN A 156 2.81 -12.01 -29.70
C ASN A 156 4.33 -12.16 -29.87
N ASP A 157 5.07 -11.05 -29.92
CA ASP A 157 6.53 -11.03 -30.07
C ASP A 157 7.24 -11.02 -28.70
N GLY A 158 6.51 -11.17 -27.59
CA GLY A 158 7.05 -11.14 -26.23
C GLY A 158 7.43 -9.75 -25.73
N ILE A 159 7.01 -8.70 -26.42
CA ILE A 159 7.25 -7.31 -26.00
C ILE A 159 6.18 -6.90 -24.98
N LEU A 160 6.58 -6.28 -23.89
CA LEU A 160 5.69 -5.77 -22.86
C LEU A 160 4.70 -4.76 -23.43
N ARG A 161 3.41 -4.98 -23.20
CA ARG A 161 2.35 -4.03 -23.58
C ARG A 161 2.38 -2.79 -22.70
N PRO A 162 1.87 -1.65 -23.17
CA PRO A 162 1.63 -0.48 -22.31
C PRO A 162 0.81 -0.86 -21.07
N TYR A 163 1.11 -0.23 -19.93
CA TYR A 163 0.45 -0.51 -18.65
C TYR A 163 -1.08 -0.44 -18.74
N ASN A 164 -1.61 0.52 -19.49
CA ASN A 164 -3.06 0.70 -19.64
C ASN A 164 -3.75 -0.39 -20.48
N ASP A 165 -2.98 -1.23 -21.20
CA ASP A 165 -3.46 -2.36 -21.98
C ASP A 165 -3.39 -3.69 -21.19
N TRP A 166 -2.95 -3.65 -19.93
CA TRP A 166 -2.92 -4.83 -19.07
C TRP A 166 -4.33 -5.22 -18.62
N GLU A 167 -4.51 -6.50 -18.29
CA GLU A 167 -5.74 -6.96 -17.65
C GLU A 167 -5.80 -6.41 -16.22
N MET A 168 -6.76 -5.50 -16.00
CA MET A 168 -6.93 -4.81 -14.73
C MET A 168 -7.71 -5.67 -13.73
N GLU A 169 -7.37 -5.56 -12.44
CA GLU A 169 -8.11 -6.13 -11.30
C GLU A 169 -8.33 -7.66 -11.41
N ILE A 170 -7.26 -8.37 -11.70
CA ILE A 170 -7.25 -9.85 -11.68
C ILE A 170 -7.49 -10.37 -10.25
N SER A 171 -7.93 -11.63 -10.13
CA SER A 171 -8.34 -12.20 -8.84
C SER A 171 -8.07 -13.70 -8.78
N GLY A 172 -7.64 -14.20 -7.62
CA GLY A 172 -7.47 -15.62 -7.35
C GLY A 172 -6.37 -16.30 -8.18
N VAL A 173 -5.32 -15.56 -8.52
CA VAL A 173 -4.18 -16.03 -9.29
C VAL A 173 -2.86 -15.63 -8.62
N GLY A 174 -1.82 -16.42 -8.86
CA GLY A 174 -0.46 -16.15 -8.43
C GLY A 174 0.53 -16.26 -9.59
N GLY A 175 1.69 -15.63 -9.44
CA GLY A 175 2.77 -15.69 -10.41
C GLY A 175 3.55 -14.38 -10.51
N ARG A 176 4.67 -14.40 -11.24
CA ARG A 176 5.49 -13.21 -11.50
C ARG A 176 4.79 -12.15 -12.34
N PHE A 177 3.83 -12.55 -13.17
CA PHE A 177 3.00 -11.66 -13.97
C PHE A 177 1.95 -10.90 -13.18
N VAL A 178 1.82 -11.15 -11.89
CA VAL A 178 0.89 -10.45 -11.01
C VAL A 178 1.54 -9.17 -10.49
N PHE A 179 1.07 -8.03 -10.96
CA PHE A 179 1.54 -6.70 -10.56
C PHE A 179 0.65 -6.17 -9.44
N PRO A 180 1.07 -6.20 -8.17
CA PRO A 180 0.28 -5.69 -7.04
C PRO A 180 0.13 -4.17 -7.10
N THR A 181 -1.02 -3.67 -6.66
CA THR A 181 -1.27 -2.24 -6.52
C THR A 181 -1.61 -1.91 -5.07
N GLY A 182 -0.95 -0.89 -4.51
CA GLY A 182 -0.95 -0.57 -3.07
C GLY A 182 -2.33 -0.33 -2.46
N CYS A 183 -3.29 0.16 -3.26
CA CYS A 183 -4.62 0.52 -2.77
C CYS A 183 -5.44 -0.66 -2.21
N GLY A 184 -5.16 -1.89 -2.63
CA GLY A 184 -5.84 -3.09 -2.13
C GLY A 184 -5.35 -3.57 -0.75
N GLY A 185 -4.18 -3.12 -0.35
CA GLY A 185 -3.40 -3.69 0.75
C GLY A 185 -2.49 -4.80 0.24
N CYS A 186 -1.17 -4.65 0.45
CA CYS A 186 -0.16 -5.63 0.06
C CYS A 186 0.65 -6.06 1.27
N LEU A 187 0.78 -7.38 1.49
CA LEU A 187 1.58 -7.95 2.56
C LEU A 187 2.98 -8.28 2.04
N TYR A 188 3.96 -7.63 2.61
CA TYR A 188 5.38 -7.78 2.33
C TYR A 188 6.16 -8.31 3.52
N LYS A 189 7.30 -8.92 3.22
CA LYS A 189 8.38 -9.17 4.16
C LYS A 189 9.72 -8.83 3.51
N ARG A 190 10.66 -8.31 4.27
CA ARG A 190 11.98 -7.92 3.74
C ARG A 190 12.70 -9.07 3.02
N SER A 191 12.57 -10.29 3.55
CA SER A 191 13.18 -11.51 2.98
C SER A 191 12.56 -11.97 1.65
N LEU A 192 11.46 -11.39 1.22
CA LEU A 192 10.79 -11.66 -0.06
C LEU A 192 11.14 -10.63 -1.15
N LEU A 193 12.02 -9.69 -0.84
CA LEU A 193 12.34 -8.56 -1.72
C LEU A 193 13.83 -8.51 -2.01
N HIS A 194 14.18 -8.10 -3.22
CA HIS A 194 15.56 -7.92 -3.63
C HIS A 194 16.29 -6.96 -2.68
N LYS A 195 17.62 -7.16 -2.51
CA LYS A 195 18.47 -6.36 -1.60
C LYS A 195 18.36 -4.86 -1.83
N ASP A 196 18.12 -4.43 -3.07
CA ASP A 196 18.07 -3.02 -3.48
C ASP A 196 16.75 -2.32 -3.13
N ILE A 197 15.79 -2.99 -2.52
CA ILE A 197 14.46 -2.40 -2.19
C ILE A 197 14.56 -1.03 -1.48
N CYS A 198 15.53 -0.85 -0.59
CA CYS A 198 15.73 0.39 0.17
C CYS A 198 16.73 1.36 -0.51
N ARG A 199 17.17 1.12 -1.76
CA ARG A 199 18.10 2.01 -2.48
C ARG A 199 17.39 3.26 -2.99
N GLU A 200 17.36 4.30 -2.14
CA GLU A 200 16.69 5.58 -2.44
C GLU A 200 17.21 6.21 -3.74
N ASP A 201 18.50 6.17 -3.97
CA ASP A 201 19.13 6.69 -5.18
C ASP A 201 18.62 6.01 -6.46
N LEU A 202 18.24 4.74 -6.39
CA LEU A 202 17.69 3.99 -7.51
C LEU A 202 16.19 4.26 -7.69
N PHE A 203 15.37 4.05 -6.66
CA PHE A 203 13.94 4.21 -6.84
C PHE A 203 13.52 5.65 -7.14
N MET A 204 14.18 6.65 -6.55
CA MET A 204 13.90 8.05 -6.87
C MET A 204 14.38 8.47 -8.27
N ARG A 205 15.31 7.74 -8.86
CA ARG A 205 15.77 7.95 -10.24
C ARG A 205 14.93 7.19 -11.26
N LEU A 206 14.61 5.92 -10.99
CA LEU A 206 14.01 5.00 -11.97
C LEU A 206 12.48 5.02 -11.94
N ALA A 207 11.89 5.13 -10.75
CA ALA A 207 10.43 5.11 -10.55
C ALA A 207 9.94 6.18 -9.56
N PRO A 208 10.26 7.48 -9.74
CA PRO A 208 10.04 8.51 -8.72
C PRO A 208 8.57 8.79 -8.37
N LYS A 209 7.62 8.28 -9.15
CA LYS A 209 6.18 8.51 -8.98
C LYS A 209 5.35 7.22 -8.87
N ALA A 210 5.98 6.05 -9.01
CA ALA A 210 5.31 4.75 -9.06
C ALA A 210 6.01 3.74 -8.16
N ASP A 211 5.75 3.85 -6.86
CA ASP A 211 6.28 2.92 -5.85
C ASP A 211 5.84 1.47 -6.12
N ASP A 212 4.62 1.25 -6.61
CA ASP A 212 4.14 -0.09 -7.00
C ASP A 212 5.03 -0.71 -8.09
N VAL A 213 5.54 0.09 -9.04
CA VAL A 213 6.48 -0.37 -10.07
C VAL A 213 7.78 -0.86 -9.43
N TRP A 214 8.35 -0.06 -8.52
CA TRP A 214 9.58 -0.45 -7.84
C TRP A 214 9.40 -1.70 -6.99
N PHE A 215 8.34 -1.77 -6.18
CA PHE A 215 8.09 -2.91 -5.30
C PHE A 215 7.91 -4.20 -6.10
N TYR A 216 7.13 -4.16 -7.19
CA TYR A 216 6.96 -5.27 -8.10
C TYR A 216 8.28 -5.79 -8.68
N PHE A 217 9.13 -4.90 -9.18
CA PHE A 217 10.43 -5.34 -9.72
C PHE A 217 11.38 -5.87 -8.64
N MET A 218 11.26 -5.41 -7.41
CA MET A 218 12.03 -6.00 -6.29
C MET A 218 11.53 -7.41 -5.92
N GLU A 219 10.27 -7.71 -6.13
CA GLU A 219 9.73 -9.09 -6.04
C GLU A 219 10.29 -9.96 -7.17
N VAL A 220 10.17 -9.51 -8.42
CA VAL A 220 10.67 -10.22 -9.61
C VAL A 220 12.17 -10.53 -9.51
N LEU A 221 12.98 -9.54 -9.18
CA LEU A 221 14.45 -9.69 -9.03
C LEU A 221 14.85 -10.62 -7.88
N HIS A 222 14.01 -10.74 -6.85
CA HIS A 222 14.22 -11.72 -5.78
C HIS A 222 13.78 -13.13 -6.20
N GLY A 223 12.94 -13.25 -7.22
CA GLY A 223 12.31 -14.51 -7.61
C GLY A 223 11.01 -14.80 -6.84
N THR A 224 10.47 -13.83 -6.14
CA THR A 224 9.20 -13.95 -5.40
C THR A 224 8.02 -13.76 -6.36
N GLU A 225 6.97 -14.54 -6.13
CA GLU A 225 5.70 -14.39 -6.81
C GLU A 225 4.70 -13.63 -5.95
N CYS A 226 3.79 -12.90 -6.60
CA CYS A 226 2.66 -12.28 -5.94
C CYS A 226 1.40 -13.12 -6.12
N VAL A 227 0.58 -13.22 -5.07
CA VAL A 227 -0.71 -13.91 -5.10
C VAL A 227 -1.84 -12.93 -4.79
N VAL A 228 -2.79 -12.83 -5.71
CA VAL A 228 -4.02 -12.06 -5.50
C VAL A 228 -5.07 -12.94 -4.83
N LEU A 229 -5.61 -12.50 -3.70
CA LEU A 229 -6.65 -13.22 -2.99
C LEU A 229 -7.95 -13.29 -3.82
N PRO A 230 -8.71 -14.40 -3.77
CA PRO A 230 -9.85 -14.64 -4.65
C PRO A 230 -11.12 -13.87 -4.26
N ASP A 231 -11.01 -12.78 -3.54
CA ASP A 231 -12.17 -12.01 -3.10
C ASP A 231 -12.45 -10.82 -4.01
N LYS A 232 -13.47 -10.95 -4.85
CA LYS A 232 -14.01 -9.83 -5.65
C LYS A 232 -14.92 -8.90 -4.85
N GLY A 233 -15.17 -9.19 -3.56
CA GLY A 233 -15.97 -8.31 -2.71
C GLY A 233 -15.17 -7.08 -2.32
N TYR A 234 -15.78 -5.91 -2.37
CA TYR A 234 -15.21 -4.62 -2.00
C TYR A 234 -14.38 -4.70 -0.70
N VAL A 235 -13.08 -4.97 -0.86
CA VAL A 235 -12.14 -5.05 0.26
C VAL A 235 -11.83 -3.66 0.80
N TYR A 236 -12.07 -2.67 -0.04
CA TYR A 236 -11.87 -1.25 0.23
C TYR A 236 -12.92 -0.40 -0.47
N ILE A 237 -13.20 0.77 0.07
CA ILE A 237 -14.08 1.78 -0.52
C ILE A 237 -13.24 3.04 -0.74
N PRO A 238 -13.09 3.54 -1.99
CA PRO A 238 -12.37 4.78 -2.24
C PRO A 238 -13.08 5.95 -1.56
N LEU A 239 -12.30 6.78 -0.86
CA LEU A 239 -12.80 7.93 -0.10
C LEU A 239 -12.58 9.25 -0.86
N ASP A 240 -11.67 9.27 -1.80
CA ASP A 240 -11.17 10.49 -2.42
C ASP A 240 -11.84 10.87 -3.74
N VAL A 241 -12.66 10.00 -4.36
CA VAL A 241 -13.33 10.25 -5.65
C VAL A 241 -14.04 11.61 -5.68
N PHE A 242 -14.69 11.97 -4.57
CA PHE A 242 -15.37 13.25 -4.44
C PHE A 242 -14.41 14.39 -4.02
N TYR A 243 -13.36 14.06 -3.28
CA TYR A 243 -12.34 14.99 -2.83
C TYR A 243 -11.54 15.53 -4.01
N GLN A 244 -11.08 14.66 -4.90
CA GLN A 244 -10.39 15.03 -6.16
C GLN A 244 -11.28 15.91 -7.04
N TYR A 245 -12.58 15.62 -7.13
CA TYR A 245 -13.53 16.41 -7.90
C TYR A 245 -13.66 17.84 -7.35
N ILE A 246 -13.72 18.00 -6.02
CA ILE A 246 -13.86 19.32 -5.38
C ILE A 246 -12.56 20.12 -5.42
N HIS A 247 -11.44 19.49 -5.12
CA HIS A 247 -10.17 20.19 -4.93
C HIS A 247 -9.32 20.27 -6.19
N LYS A 248 -9.72 19.62 -7.29
CA LYS A 248 -8.99 19.57 -8.57
C LYS A 248 -7.52 19.19 -8.43
N GLU A 249 -7.15 18.52 -7.36
CA GLU A 249 -5.79 18.04 -7.14
C GLU A 249 -5.55 16.84 -8.05
N ALA A 250 -4.44 16.86 -8.80
CA ALA A 250 -4.02 15.73 -9.59
C ALA A 250 -3.63 14.57 -8.66
N SER A 251 -4.37 13.45 -8.71
CA SER A 251 -3.97 12.25 -7.99
C SER A 251 -2.78 11.58 -8.70
N LEU A 252 -1.95 10.87 -7.94
CA LEU A 252 -0.87 10.05 -8.54
C LEU A 252 -1.43 9.05 -9.54
N SER A 253 -2.62 8.47 -9.28
CA SER A 253 -3.30 7.59 -10.23
C SER A 253 -3.70 8.31 -11.52
N ALA A 254 -4.11 9.57 -11.47
CA ALA A 254 -4.39 10.35 -12.68
C ALA A 254 -3.13 10.58 -13.51
N THR A 255 -2.02 10.96 -12.87
CA THR A 255 -0.73 11.15 -13.55
C THR A 255 -0.20 9.83 -14.10
N ASN A 256 -0.18 8.78 -13.29
CA ASN A 256 0.43 7.51 -13.67
C ASN A 256 -0.38 6.74 -14.73
N CYS A 257 -1.72 6.74 -14.63
CA CYS A 257 -2.58 6.01 -15.58
C CYS A 257 -3.01 6.88 -16.77
N LYS A 258 -3.54 8.10 -16.53
CA LYS A 258 -4.05 8.95 -17.61
C LYS A 258 -2.95 9.55 -18.47
N GLU A 259 -1.80 9.87 -17.87
CA GLU A 259 -0.64 10.41 -18.58
C GLU A 259 0.38 9.33 -18.95
N SER A 260 0.04 8.04 -18.77
CA SER A 260 0.91 6.87 -19.08
C SER A 260 2.31 6.95 -18.44
N GLN A 261 2.40 7.57 -17.25
CA GLN A 261 3.69 7.75 -16.58
C GLN A 261 4.26 6.47 -15.94
N ASN A 262 3.48 5.37 -15.88
CA ASN A 262 3.99 4.07 -15.46
C ASN A 262 4.95 3.47 -16.49
N ASP A 263 4.64 3.59 -17.79
CA ASP A 263 5.45 2.96 -18.85
C ASP A 263 6.91 3.37 -18.88
N PRO A 264 7.27 4.69 -18.84
CA PRO A 264 8.68 5.08 -18.79
C PRO A 264 9.38 4.60 -17.51
N GLN A 265 8.68 4.53 -16.37
CA GLN A 265 9.26 4.06 -15.11
C GLN A 265 9.49 2.53 -15.13
N ILE A 266 8.54 1.77 -15.67
CA ILE A 266 8.68 0.32 -15.91
C ILE A 266 9.91 0.06 -16.80
N ARG A 267 10.02 0.74 -17.93
CA ARG A 267 11.17 0.60 -18.86
C ARG A 267 12.48 0.97 -18.17
N ALA A 268 12.52 2.08 -17.44
CA ALA A 268 13.75 2.52 -16.75
C ALA A 268 14.26 1.47 -15.75
N VAL A 269 13.35 0.79 -15.02
CA VAL A 269 13.73 -0.28 -14.10
C VAL A 269 14.20 -1.52 -14.87
N MET A 270 13.45 -1.94 -15.90
CA MET A 270 13.82 -3.09 -16.73
C MET A 270 15.17 -2.90 -17.41
N ASP A 271 15.43 -1.73 -17.99
CA ASP A 271 16.70 -1.42 -18.65
C ASP A 271 17.87 -1.44 -17.67
N TYR A 272 17.67 -0.87 -16.47
CA TYR A 272 18.72 -0.81 -15.45
C TYR A 272 19.13 -2.20 -14.93
N TYR A 273 18.17 -3.10 -14.76
CA TYR A 273 18.41 -4.47 -14.28
C TYR A 273 18.53 -5.50 -15.41
N HIS A 274 18.52 -5.07 -16.68
CA HIS A 274 18.59 -5.93 -17.87
C HIS A 274 17.51 -7.02 -17.91
N LEU A 275 16.30 -6.69 -17.45
CA LEU A 275 15.17 -7.61 -17.41
C LEU A 275 14.52 -7.75 -18.78
N MET A 276 14.20 -8.98 -19.15
CA MET A 276 13.45 -9.34 -20.35
C MET A 276 12.00 -9.67 -20.01
N GLY A 277 11.12 -9.69 -21.00
CA GLY A 277 9.72 -10.10 -20.80
C GLY A 277 9.56 -11.49 -20.20
N SER A 278 10.45 -12.43 -20.53
CA SER A 278 10.50 -13.78 -19.95
C SER A 278 10.67 -13.78 -18.43
N ASP A 279 11.44 -12.84 -17.88
CA ASP A 279 11.68 -12.76 -16.43
C ASP A 279 10.42 -12.42 -15.64
N LEU A 280 9.45 -11.76 -16.28
CA LEU A 280 8.19 -11.33 -15.70
C LEU A 280 7.08 -12.40 -15.79
N ILE A 281 7.27 -13.44 -16.62
CA ILE A 281 6.26 -14.50 -16.80
C ILE A 281 6.56 -15.68 -15.87
N GLY A 282 7.82 -15.90 -15.52
CA GLY A 282 8.29 -17.11 -14.86
C GLY A 282 8.48 -18.25 -15.88
N CYS A 283 9.46 -19.11 -15.66
CA CYS A 283 9.64 -20.34 -16.47
C CYS A 283 8.63 -21.37 -16.06
#